data_babdfd1066c37afb7749fba263fe9f5e
#
_entry.id   babdfd1066c37afb7749fba263fe9f5e
#
_cell.length_a   1.000
_cell.length_b   1.000
_cell.length_c   1.000
_cell.angle_alpha   90.00
_cell.angle_beta   90.00
_cell.angle_gamma   90.00
#
_symmetry.space_group_name_H-M   'P 1'
#
loop_
_entity.id
_entity.type
_entity.pdbx_description
1 polymer ?
#
loop_
_entity_poly.entity_id
_entity_poly.type
_entity_poly.pdbx_seq_one_letter_code
_entity_poly.pdbx_strand_id
1 'polypeptide(L)'
;KGGSNMSDISLLKKELFTLLREKGAKLTGVADLSGVVDGNMKTGVSVAVPVPRHIVQDLKTAPTKEYYNAYHSLNARLDEIVSCGAEFLTKNGFNAYANTTKTVKQNDEWRTPLPHKTVATRAGLGWIGKSCLLVTKEYGSAIRLSSLVTDAPLPFDLPVTKSQCGTCDICVKSCPARALTGHLWNPETKREELFHREICYSTQLQRMKESTGIEADLCGLCFAVCPYTQKWLNAPE
;
A
#
# COMPACT_ATOMS: atom_id res chain seq x y z
N LYS A 1 30.70 17.62 10.93
CA LYS A 1 29.58 17.07 10.12
C LYS A 1 30.17 16.84 8.74
N GLY A 2 30.70 15.64 8.48
CA GLY A 2 31.18 15.22 7.16
C GLY A 2 29.98 15.09 6.23
N GLY A 3 29.99 15.77 5.09
CA GLY A 3 29.00 15.56 4.04
C GLY A 3 29.11 14.14 3.53
N SER A 4 28.04 13.33 3.69
CA SER A 4 27.99 11.98 3.14
C SER A 4 28.16 12.07 1.63
N ASN A 5 29.14 11.35 1.09
CA ASN A 5 29.40 11.33 -0.35
C ASN A 5 28.20 10.68 -1.06
N MET A 6 27.87 11.14 -2.28
CA MET A 6 26.70 10.61 -3.04
C MET A 6 26.79 9.09 -3.27
N SER A 7 28.02 8.54 -3.36
CA SER A 7 28.28 7.10 -3.41
C SER A 7 27.80 6.37 -2.14
N ASP A 8 28.03 6.97 -0.96
CA ASP A 8 27.70 6.37 0.34
C ASP A 8 26.19 6.32 0.55
N ILE A 9 25.46 7.35 0.12
CA ILE A 9 24.00 7.41 0.20
C ILE A 9 23.33 6.43 -0.77
N SER A 10 23.89 6.27 -1.97
CA SER A 10 23.40 5.25 -2.91
C SER A 10 23.64 3.83 -2.41
N LEU A 11 24.76 3.59 -1.74
CA LEU A 11 25.06 2.32 -1.07
C LEU A 11 24.07 2.09 0.09
N LEU A 12 23.82 3.10 0.92
CA LEU A 12 22.87 3.02 2.02
C LEU A 12 21.45 2.61 1.54
N LYS A 13 20.97 3.22 0.42
CA LYS A 13 19.69 2.81 -0.21
C LYS A 13 19.70 1.35 -0.62
N LYS A 14 20.79 0.88 -1.24
CA LYS A 14 20.92 -0.50 -1.69
C LYS A 14 20.91 -1.49 -0.51
N GLU A 15 21.65 -1.20 0.55
CA GLU A 15 21.71 -2.02 1.76
C GLU A 15 20.36 -2.05 2.47
N LEU A 16 19.70 -0.91 2.62
CA LEU A 16 18.33 -0.82 3.15
C LEU A 16 17.38 -1.71 2.33
N PHE A 17 17.39 -1.61 1.01
CA PHE A 17 16.49 -2.41 0.16
C PHE A 17 16.81 -3.91 0.24
N THR A 18 18.06 -4.29 0.39
CA THR A 18 18.46 -5.68 0.62
C THR A 18 17.86 -6.19 1.93
N LEU A 19 18.06 -5.45 3.02
CA LEU A 19 17.48 -5.78 4.32
C LEU A 19 15.94 -5.93 4.26
N LEU A 20 15.25 -4.96 3.66
CA LEU A 20 13.78 -4.99 3.56
C LEU A 20 13.29 -6.21 2.76
N ARG A 21 14.01 -6.59 1.69
CA ARG A 21 13.69 -7.79 0.89
C ARG A 21 13.97 -9.09 1.64
N GLU A 22 15.06 -9.18 2.37
CA GLU A 22 15.39 -10.32 3.25
C GLU A 22 14.31 -10.50 4.33
N LYS A 23 13.76 -9.39 4.86
CA LYS A 23 12.62 -9.40 5.78
C LYS A 23 11.28 -9.71 5.09
N GLY A 24 11.27 -9.76 3.76
CA GLY A 24 10.16 -10.25 2.94
C GLY A 24 9.37 -9.21 2.19
N ALA A 25 9.82 -7.95 2.11
CA ALA A 25 9.26 -7.00 1.18
C ALA A 25 9.43 -7.50 -0.27
N LYS A 26 8.37 -7.41 -1.07
CA LYS A 26 8.42 -7.78 -2.48
C LYS A 26 8.56 -6.57 -3.41
N LEU A 27 8.04 -5.42 -2.97
CA LEU A 27 8.28 -4.14 -3.63
C LEU A 27 8.83 -3.15 -2.59
N THR A 28 9.78 -2.33 -3.03
CA THR A 28 10.41 -1.28 -2.23
C THR A 28 10.63 -0.06 -3.11
N GLY A 29 10.49 1.14 -2.56
CA GLY A 29 10.77 2.38 -3.28
C GLY A 29 10.93 3.56 -2.32
N VAL A 30 11.59 4.62 -2.78
CA VAL A 30 11.87 5.84 -2.03
C VAL A 30 11.07 7.01 -2.61
N ALA A 31 10.30 7.68 -1.78
CA ALA A 31 9.43 8.79 -2.12
C ALA A 31 10.00 10.12 -1.64
N ASP A 32 9.88 11.15 -2.47
CA ASP A 32 9.94 12.54 -2.02
C ASP A 32 8.60 12.92 -1.37
N LEU A 33 8.62 13.24 -0.09
CA LEU A 33 7.46 13.69 0.69
C LEU A 33 7.43 15.22 0.87
N SER A 34 8.28 15.98 0.18
CA SER A 34 8.23 17.44 0.17
C SER A 34 6.83 17.93 -0.23
N GLY A 35 6.28 18.86 0.56
CA GLY A 35 4.91 19.36 0.37
C GLY A 35 3.79 18.40 0.83
N VAL A 36 4.14 17.22 1.40
CA VAL A 36 3.16 16.26 1.97
C VAL A 36 3.27 16.19 3.48
N VAL A 37 4.50 16.25 4.00
CA VAL A 37 4.78 16.25 5.43
C VAL A 37 5.54 17.51 5.83
N ASP A 38 5.27 18.01 7.03
CA ASP A 38 6.01 19.12 7.62
C ASP A 38 7.35 18.64 8.22
N GLY A 39 8.27 19.58 8.45
CA GLY A 39 9.57 19.30 9.10
C GLY A 39 10.61 18.68 8.18
N ASN A 40 11.57 17.95 8.75
CA ASN A 40 12.77 17.46 8.07
C ASN A 40 12.66 16.03 7.54
N MET A 41 11.62 15.28 7.94
CA MET A 41 11.41 13.87 7.57
C MET A 41 10.77 13.75 6.17
N LYS A 42 11.45 14.24 5.14
CA LYS A 42 10.90 14.37 3.78
C LYS A 42 11.14 13.17 2.87
N THR A 43 11.83 12.15 3.36
CA THR A 43 12.05 10.91 2.63
C THR A 43 11.11 9.83 3.14
N GLY A 44 10.31 9.24 2.26
CA GLY A 44 9.47 8.10 2.55
C GLY A 44 10.02 6.82 1.93
N VAL A 45 10.01 5.72 2.66
CA VAL A 45 10.31 4.39 2.09
C VAL A 45 9.04 3.56 2.12
N SER A 46 8.56 3.16 0.96
CA SER A 46 7.39 2.30 0.82
C SER A 46 7.79 0.85 0.66
N VAL A 47 7.05 -0.04 1.31
CA VAL A 47 7.18 -1.50 1.18
C VAL A 47 5.83 -2.12 0.87
N ALA A 48 5.84 -3.22 0.09
CA ALA A 48 4.65 -4.00 -0.21
C ALA A 48 4.92 -5.50 -0.13
N VAL A 49 3.89 -6.24 0.30
CA VAL A 49 3.85 -7.70 0.28
C VAL A 49 2.56 -8.15 -0.42
N PRO A 50 2.58 -9.18 -1.29
CA PRO A 50 1.38 -9.69 -1.93
C PRO A 50 0.52 -10.51 -0.94
N VAL A 51 -0.78 -10.47 -1.14
CA VAL A 51 -1.71 -11.42 -0.54
C VAL A 51 -1.51 -12.77 -1.24
N PRO A 52 -1.51 -13.92 -0.53
CA PRO A 52 -1.34 -15.24 -1.16
C PRO A 52 -2.33 -15.48 -2.31
N ARG A 53 -1.86 -16.09 -3.41
CA ARG A 53 -2.65 -16.26 -4.66
C ARG A 53 -3.98 -16.97 -4.43
N HIS A 54 -3.99 -18.09 -3.69
CA HIS A 54 -5.21 -18.86 -3.41
C HIS A 54 -6.24 -18.03 -2.65
N ILE A 55 -5.82 -17.22 -1.66
CA ILE A 55 -6.72 -16.32 -0.93
C ILE A 55 -7.36 -15.31 -1.89
N VAL A 56 -6.56 -14.72 -2.79
CA VAL A 56 -7.09 -13.74 -3.77
C VAL A 56 -8.09 -14.39 -4.72
N GLN A 57 -7.90 -15.67 -5.09
CA GLN A 57 -8.84 -16.41 -5.92
C GLN A 57 -10.19 -16.60 -5.24
N ASP A 58 -10.20 -16.96 -3.95
CA ASP A 58 -11.41 -17.17 -3.16
C ASP A 58 -12.25 -15.89 -3.00
N LEU A 59 -11.59 -14.74 -2.92
CA LEU A 59 -12.26 -13.43 -2.78
C LEU A 59 -13.15 -13.04 -3.97
N LYS A 60 -13.08 -13.73 -5.10
CA LYS A 60 -14.02 -13.55 -6.21
C LYS A 60 -15.44 -13.97 -5.83
N THR A 61 -15.59 -14.89 -4.89
CA THR A 61 -16.88 -15.37 -4.38
C THR A 61 -17.29 -14.61 -3.14
N ALA A 62 -16.49 -14.72 -2.07
CA ALA A 62 -16.75 -14.09 -0.78
C ALA A 62 -15.46 -13.91 0.02
N PRO A 63 -15.41 -12.98 0.99
CA PRO A 63 -14.30 -12.96 1.95
C PRO A 63 -14.32 -14.21 2.84
N THR A 64 -13.14 -14.67 3.24
CA THR A 64 -12.94 -15.91 3.99
C THR A 64 -12.28 -15.67 5.35
N LYS A 65 -12.39 -16.63 6.28
CA LYS A 65 -11.63 -16.60 7.55
C LYS A 65 -10.13 -16.58 7.29
N GLU A 66 -9.68 -17.27 6.24
CA GLU A 66 -8.28 -17.29 5.85
C GLU A 66 -7.80 -15.91 5.40
N TYR A 67 -8.61 -15.18 4.63
CA TYR A 67 -8.31 -13.78 4.28
C TYR A 67 -8.23 -12.89 5.52
N TYR A 68 -9.14 -13.05 6.47
CA TYR A 68 -9.09 -12.33 7.75
C TYR A 68 -7.77 -12.58 8.49
N ASN A 69 -7.36 -13.84 8.62
CA ASN A 69 -6.10 -14.20 9.27
C ASN A 69 -4.89 -13.67 8.50
N ALA A 70 -4.89 -13.80 7.16
CA ALA A 70 -3.83 -13.27 6.30
C ALA A 70 -3.71 -11.75 6.39
N TYR A 71 -4.83 -11.03 6.50
CA TYR A 71 -4.82 -9.58 6.69
C TYR A 71 -4.02 -9.18 7.93
N HIS A 72 -4.25 -9.85 9.06
CA HIS A 72 -3.56 -9.55 10.32
C HIS A 72 -2.09 -9.99 10.27
N SER A 73 -1.79 -11.18 9.76
CA SER A 73 -0.41 -11.68 9.69
C SER A 73 0.46 -10.88 8.72
N LEU A 74 -0.09 -10.45 7.57
CA LEU A 74 0.63 -9.59 6.62
C LEU A 74 0.87 -8.18 7.19
N ASN A 75 -0.07 -7.63 7.96
CA ASN A 75 0.14 -6.36 8.65
C ASN A 75 1.24 -6.48 9.70
N ALA A 76 1.24 -7.52 10.53
CA ALA A 76 2.29 -7.76 11.52
C ALA A 76 3.67 -7.91 10.84
N ARG A 77 3.74 -8.64 9.72
CA ARG A 77 4.96 -8.76 8.91
C ARG A 77 5.43 -7.42 8.36
N LEU A 78 4.52 -6.59 7.85
CA LEU A 78 4.84 -5.25 7.36
C LEU A 78 5.34 -4.34 8.48
N ASP A 79 4.74 -4.42 9.67
CA ASP A 79 5.20 -3.69 10.85
C ASP A 79 6.64 -4.07 11.21
N GLU A 80 7.00 -5.37 11.16
CA GLU A 80 8.36 -5.84 11.37
C GLU A 80 9.32 -5.29 10.30
N ILE A 81 8.95 -5.38 9.01
CA ILE A 81 9.77 -4.91 7.89
C ILE A 81 10.11 -3.43 8.03
N VAL A 82 9.10 -2.57 8.25
CA VAL A 82 9.34 -1.12 8.36
C VAL A 82 10.07 -0.74 9.64
N SER A 83 9.86 -1.47 10.74
CA SER A 83 10.61 -1.27 12.00
C SER A 83 12.08 -1.60 11.81
N CYS A 84 12.42 -2.73 11.20
CA CYS A 84 13.81 -3.09 10.87
C CYS A 84 14.46 -2.04 9.95
N GLY A 85 13.73 -1.52 8.97
CA GLY A 85 14.23 -0.45 8.09
C GLY A 85 14.50 0.85 8.85
N ALA A 86 13.61 1.25 9.75
CA ALA A 86 13.80 2.44 10.57
C ALA A 86 14.99 2.28 11.53
N GLU A 87 15.12 1.12 12.18
CA GLU A 87 16.27 0.82 13.03
C GLU A 87 17.59 0.84 12.27
N PHE A 88 17.61 0.27 11.05
CA PHE A 88 18.80 0.29 10.18
C PHE A 88 19.23 1.74 9.89
N LEU A 89 18.31 2.61 9.50
CA LEU A 89 18.60 4.02 9.22
C LEU A 89 19.07 4.75 10.49
N THR A 90 18.45 4.47 11.64
CA THR A 90 18.86 5.06 12.93
C THR A 90 20.29 4.63 13.31
N LYS A 91 20.67 3.38 13.13
CA LYS A 91 22.04 2.89 13.34
C LYS A 91 23.06 3.55 12.40
N ASN A 92 22.61 4.01 11.23
CA ASN A 92 23.43 4.77 10.28
C ASN A 92 23.40 6.29 10.50
N GLY A 93 22.87 6.76 11.65
CA GLY A 93 22.93 8.16 12.07
C GLY A 93 21.81 9.07 11.59
N PHE A 94 20.73 8.50 11.02
CA PHE A 94 19.56 9.23 10.56
C PHE A 94 18.38 9.07 11.52
N ASN A 95 17.48 10.06 11.54
CA ASN A 95 16.19 9.87 12.18
C ASN A 95 15.26 9.08 11.27
N ALA A 96 14.58 8.08 11.81
CA ALA A 96 13.63 7.28 11.07
C ALA A 96 12.47 6.80 11.95
N TYR A 97 11.25 6.78 11.40
CA TYR A 97 10.03 6.34 12.09
C TYR A 97 9.23 5.37 11.21
N ALA A 98 8.91 4.22 11.78
CA ALA A 98 8.07 3.22 11.14
C ALA A 98 6.59 3.58 11.30
N ASN A 99 5.85 3.61 10.21
CA ASN A 99 4.39 3.76 10.20
C ASN A 99 3.74 2.38 10.37
N THR A 100 3.77 1.87 11.59
CA THR A 100 3.19 0.58 11.95
C THR A 100 1.68 0.70 12.22
N THR A 101 0.98 -0.42 12.29
CA THR A 101 -0.43 -0.47 12.69
C THR A 101 -0.68 0.11 14.09
N LYS A 102 0.33 0.13 14.95
CA LYS A 102 0.27 0.72 16.30
C LYS A 102 0.45 2.23 16.30
N THR A 103 1.22 2.77 15.34
CA THR A 103 1.58 4.20 15.29
C THR A 103 0.66 5.01 14.41
N VAL A 104 0.15 4.41 13.32
CA VAL A 104 -0.78 5.06 12.40
C VAL A 104 -2.18 5.10 12.99
N LYS A 105 -2.67 6.31 13.26
CA LYS A 105 -4.03 6.54 13.75
C LYS A 105 -4.85 7.24 12.70
N GLN A 106 -6.12 6.86 12.60
CA GLN A 106 -7.12 7.52 11.77
C GLN A 106 -7.84 8.59 12.59
N ASN A 107 -8.22 9.69 11.93
CA ASN A 107 -9.16 10.65 12.48
C ASN A 107 -10.61 10.19 12.29
N ASP A 108 -11.57 10.99 12.71
CA ASP A 108 -13.02 10.68 12.61
C ASP A 108 -13.50 10.51 11.17
N GLU A 109 -12.78 11.07 10.19
CA GLU A 109 -13.04 10.87 8.75
C GLU A 109 -12.35 9.64 8.17
N TRP A 110 -11.78 8.76 9.00
CA TRP A 110 -10.93 7.61 8.60
C TRP A 110 -9.76 8.02 7.67
N ARG A 111 -9.14 9.14 7.97
CA ARG A 111 -7.92 9.61 7.28
C ARG A 111 -6.72 9.48 8.20
N THR A 112 -5.60 9.10 7.63
CA THR A 112 -4.30 9.13 8.31
C THR A 112 -3.51 10.34 7.84
N PRO A 113 -2.65 10.94 8.68
CA PRO A 113 -1.81 12.07 8.29
C PRO A 113 -0.98 11.78 7.03
N LEU A 114 -0.42 10.56 6.94
CA LEU A 114 0.34 10.11 5.78
C LEU A 114 -0.16 8.72 5.33
N PRO A 115 -1.05 8.63 4.32
CA PRO A 115 -1.51 7.35 3.79
C PRO A 115 -0.36 6.58 3.11
N HIS A 116 -0.20 5.28 3.40
CA HIS A 116 0.81 4.43 2.75
C HIS A 116 0.71 4.48 1.21
N LYS A 117 -0.50 4.64 0.65
CA LYS A 117 -0.72 4.77 -0.79
C LYS A 117 -0.05 6.02 -1.37
N THR A 118 -0.05 7.13 -0.62
CA THR A 118 0.62 8.38 -1.02
C THR A 118 2.13 8.15 -1.09
N VAL A 119 2.71 7.49 -0.09
CA VAL A 119 4.13 7.13 -0.11
C VAL A 119 4.43 6.20 -1.29
N ALA A 120 3.59 5.18 -1.51
CA ALA A 120 3.78 4.19 -2.56
C ALA A 120 3.71 4.78 -3.99
N THR A 121 2.78 5.69 -4.27
CA THR A 121 2.70 6.36 -5.59
C THR A 121 3.89 7.27 -5.83
N ARG A 122 4.33 8.01 -4.81
CA ARG A 122 5.51 8.87 -4.88
C ARG A 122 6.81 8.07 -4.95
N ALA A 123 6.83 6.85 -4.41
CA ALA A 123 7.95 5.90 -4.50
C ALA A 123 7.94 5.07 -5.81
N GLY A 124 7.04 5.35 -6.75
CA GLY A 124 6.99 4.68 -8.05
C GLY A 124 6.42 3.26 -8.05
N LEU A 125 5.85 2.76 -6.93
CA LEU A 125 5.36 1.39 -6.85
C LEU A 125 4.13 1.13 -7.73
N GLY A 126 3.35 2.17 -8.03
CA GLY A 126 2.13 2.04 -8.82
C GLY A 126 1.25 3.27 -8.72
N TRP A 127 0.01 3.15 -9.14
CA TRP A 127 -1.00 4.22 -9.16
C TRP A 127 -2.20 3.87 -8.30
N ILE A 128 -3.00 4.86 -7.94
CA ILE A 128 -4.31 4.59 -7.35
C ILE A 128 -5.28 4.22 -8.47
N GLY A 129 -5.86 3.03 -8.37
CA GLY A 129 -6.86 2.54 -9.30
C GLY A 129 -8.26 3.10 -9.04
N LYS A 130 -9.20 2.82 -9.96
CA LYS A 130 -10.63 3.14 -9.79
C LYS A 130 -11.25 2.44 -8.56
N SER A 131 -10.58 1.41 -8.02
CA SER A 131 -10.92 0.77 -6.74
C SER A 131 -10.48 1.56 -5.50
N CYS A 132 -9.87 2.73 -5.67
CA CYS A 132 -9.21 3.51 -4.61
C CYS A 132 -8.08 2.76 -3.88
N LEU A 133 -7.58 1.67 -4.44
CA LEU A 133 -6.43 0.90 -3.95
C LEU A 133 -5.21 1.17 -4.82
N LEU A 134 -4.01 0.93 -4.27
CA LEU A 134 -2.80 0.92 -5.09
C LEU A 134 -2.86 -0.25 -6.07
N VAL A 135 -2.50 0.01 -7.33
CA VAL A 135 -2.33 -0.99 -8.37
C VAL A 135 -0.87 -0.99 -8.81
N THR A 136 -0.22 -2.12 -8.74
CA THR A 136 1.16 -2.32 -9.23
C THR A 136 1.15 -3.13 -10.51
N LYS A 137 2.22 -3.05 -11.30
CA LYS A 137 2.36 -3.86 -12.53
C LYS A 137 2.58 -5.33 -12.21
N GLU A 138 3.26 -5.62 -11.08
CA GLU A 138 3.70 -6.95 -10.67
C GLU A 138 2.56 -7.77 -10.04
N TYR A 139 1.77 -7.16 -9.14
CA TYR A 139 0.79 -7.86 -8.30
C TYR A 139 -0.63 -7.31 -8.42
N GLY A 140 -0.85 -6.34 -9.30
CA GLY A 140 -2.11 -5.61 -9.33
C GLY A 140 -2.39 -4.93 -7.99
N SER A 141 -3.63 -5.03 -7.52
CA SER A 141 -4.03 -4.49 -6.21
C SER A 141 -4.02 -5.53 -5.08
N ALA A 142 -3.57 -6.76 -5.34
CA ALA A 142 -3.53 -7.83 -4.35
C ALA A 142 -2.29 -7.73 -3.44
N ILE A 143 -2.10 -6.57 -2.83
CA ILE A 143 -0.96 -6.25 -1.97
C ILE A 143 -1.39 -5.57 -0.69
N ARG A 144 -0.56 -5.72 0.36
CA ARG A 144 -0.59 -4.92 1.57
C ARG A 144 0.61 -3.99 1.58
N LEU A 145 0.45 -2.80 2.16
CA LEU A 145 1.43 -1.71 2.14
C LEU A 145 1.79 -1.29 3.55
N SER A 146 3.04 -0.90 3.73
CA SER A 146 3.48 -0.07 4.85
C SER A 146 4.55 0.92 4.38
N SER A 147 4.98 1.80 5.27
CA SER A 147 6.01 2.79 4.97
C SER A 147 6.75 3.20 6.24
N LEU A 148 7.93 3.72 6.06
CA LEU A 148 8.65 4.50 7.08
C LEU A 148 9.00 5.88 6.52
N VAL A 149 9.27 6.82 7.41
CA VAL A 149 9.76 8.17 7.07
C VAL A 149 11.11 8.41 7.71
N THR A 150 11.97 9.21 7.05
CA THR A 150 13.33 9.50 7.50
C THR A 150 13.83 10.85 7.00
N ASP A 151 14.84 11.38 7.66
CA ASP A 151 15.63 12.53 7.19
C ASP A 151 16.85 12.09 6.34
N ALA A 152 17.09 10.78 6.18
CA ALA A 152 18.13 10.27 5.30
C ALA A 152 17.89 10.77 3.86
N PRO A 153 18.90 11.37 3.19
CA PRO A 153 18.75 11.94 1.84
C PRO A 153 18.85 10.86 0.76
N LEU A 154 18.06 9.79 0.89
CA LEU A 154 18.07 8.67 -0.05
C LEU A 154 17.63 9.15 -1.44
N PRO A 155 18.27 8.69 -2.54
CA PRO A 155 17.83 9.00 -3.89
C PRO A 155 16.39 8.58 -4.13
N PHE A 156 15.55 9.51 -4.57
CA PHE A 156 14.13 9.28 -4.83
C PHE A 156 13.92 8.45 -6.09
N ASP A 157 12.89 7.60 -6.07
CA ASP A 157 12.40 6.93 -7.26
C ASP A 157 11.38 7.81 -7.99
N LEU A 158 11.15 7.54 -9.28
CA LEU A 158 10.23 8.36 -10.10
C LEU A 158 8.78 8.12 -9.67
N PRO A 159 8.02 9.17 -9.33
CA PRO A 159 6.64 9.03 -8.88
C PRO A 159 5.71 8.63 -10.03
N VAL A 160 4.67 7.86 -9.70
CA VAL A 160 3.54 7.65 -10.59
C VAL A 160 2.47 8.69 -10.29
N THR A 161 2.11 9.48 -11.30
CA THR A 161 1.19 10.62 -11.17
C THR A 161 -0.13 10.45 -11.92
N LYS A 162 -0.30 9.36 -12.66
CA LYS A 162 -1.52 9.10 -13.45
C LYS A 162 -1.98 7.67 -13.28
N SER A 163 -3.30 7.49 -13.15
CA SER A 163 -3.92 6.17 -13.18
C SER A 163 -3.74 5.52 -14.55
N GLN A 164 -3.39 4.23 -14.56
CA GLN A 164 -3.27 3.42 -15.77
C GLN A 164 -4.48 2.50 -15.98
N CYS A 165 -5.60 2.75 -15.27
CA CYS A 165 -6.83 1.98 -15.45
C CYS A 165 -7.52 2.24 -16.80
N GLY A 166 -7.30 3.42 -17.43
CA GLY A 166 -7.91 3.77 -18.72
C GLY A 166 -9.43 3.59 -18.71
N THR A 167 -9.95 2.92 -19.70
CA THR A 167 -11.39 2.62 -19.86
C THR A 167 -11.86 1.42 -19.05
N CYS A 168 -10.96 0.66 -18.40
CA CYS A 168 -11.33 -0.49 -17.58
C CYS A 168 -12.21 -0.07 -16.40
N ASP A 169 -13.31 -0.78 -16.16
CA ASP A 169 -14.30 -0.55 -15.12
C ASP A 169 -14.73 -1.84 -14.39
N ILE A 170 -13.95 -2.91 -14.52
CA ILE A 170 -14.31 -4.23 -13.98
C ILE A 170 -14.55 -4.16 -12.47
N CYS A 171 -13.65 -3.52 -11.69
CA CYS A 171 -13.84 -3.37 -10.24
C CYS A 171 -15.08 -2.52 -9.90
N VAL A 172 -15.41 -1.53 -10.72
CA VAL A 172 -16.61 -0.66 -10.54
C VAL A 172 -17.87 -1.49 -10.72
N LYS A 173 -17.97 -2.23 -11.84
CA LYS A 173 -19.14 -3.09 -12.15
C LYS A 173 -19.30 -4.25 -11.17
N SER A 174 -18.19 -4.79 -10.66
CA SER A 174 -18.20 -5.91 -9.70
C SER A 174 -18.43 -5.48 -8.25
N CYS A 175 -18.40 -4.18 -7.94
CA CYS A 175 -18.54 -3.72 -6.57
C CYS A 175 -19.94 -4.00 -6.01
N PRO A 176 -20.11 -4.87 -5.00
CA PRO A 176 -21.43 -5.21 -4.45
C PRO A 176 -22.09 -4.02 -3.76
N ALA A 177 -21.29 -3.11 -3.23
CA ALA A 177 -21.74 -1.86 -2.63
C ALA A 177 -22.09 -0.76 -3.65
N ARG A 178 -21.72 -0.92 -4.92
CA ARG A 178 -21.73 0.17 -5.93
C ARG A 178 -21.03 1.45 -5.43
N ALA A 179 -20.03 1.29 -4.59
CA ALA A 179 -19.35 2.38 -3.91
C ALA A 179 -18.24 3.04 -4.75
N LEU A 180 -17.84 2.44 -5.88
CA LEU A 180 -16.77 2.93 -6.73
C LEU A 180 -17.34 3.81 -7.85
N THR A 181 -16.79 5.02 -8.01
CA THR A 181 -17.31 6.01 -8.98
C THR A 181 -16.83 5.78 -10.40
N GLY A 182 -15.69 5.11 -10.57
CA GLY A 182 -15.04 4.95 -11.88
C GLY A 182 -14.12 6.11 -12.28
N HIS A 183 -13.97 7.13 -11.42
CA HIS A 183 -13.07 8.25 -11.68
C HIS A 183 -11.60 7.82 -11.78
N LEU A 184 -10.84 8.46 -12.68
CA LEU A 184 -9.40 8.22 -12.84
C LEU A 184 -8.62 9.09 -11.85
N TRP A 185 -7.73 8.47 -11.11
CA TRP A 185 -6.90 9.15 -10.14
C TRP A 185 -5.73 9.92 -10.79
N ASN A 186 -5.44 11.07 -10.21
CA ASN A 186 -4.17 11.79 -10.26
C ASN A 186 -3.83 12.30 -8.84
N PRO A 187 -2.66 12.91 -8.57
CA PRO A 187 -2.27 13.37 -7.22
C PRO A 187 -3.23 14.37 -6.56
N GLU A 188 -4.04 15.08 -7.34
CA GLU A 188 -4.99 16.11 -6.88
C GLU A 188 -6.39 15.53 -6.61
N THR A 189 -6.65 14.29 -7.07
CA THR A 189 -7.94 13.63 -6.92
C THR A 189 -8.25 13.36 -5.45
N LYS A 190 -9.39 13.86 -4.98
CA LYS A 190 -9.87 13.60 -3.62
C LYS A 190 -10.40 12.17 -3.50
N ARG A 191 -10.29 11.59 -2.30
CA ARG A 191 -10.78 10.23 -2.03
C ARG A 191 -12.25 10.03 -2.39
N GLU A 192 -13.06 11.03 -2.11
CA GLU A 192 -14.52 11.03 -2.30
C GLU A 192 -14.92 11.01 -3.79
N GLU A 193 -14.04 11.49 -4.66
CA GLU A 193 -14.20 11.38 -6.11
C GLU A 193 -13.98 9.95 -6.62
N LEU A 194 -13.29 9.10 -5.85
CA LEU A 194 -12.99 7.72 -6.21
C LEU A 194 -14.00 6.73 -5.64
N PHE A 195 -14.49 6.94 -4.41
CA PHE A 195 -15.43 6.00 -3.79
C PHE A 195 -16.20 6.57 -2.60
N HIS A 196 -17.35 5.99 -2.35
CA HIS A 196 -18.22 6.27 -1.21
C HIS A 196 -17.84 5.35 -0.04
N ARG A 197 -17.12 5.93 0.95
CA ARG A 197 -16.49 5.19 2.04
C ARG A 197 -17.49 4.45 2.93
N GLU A 198 -18.56 5.11 3.34
CA GLU A 198 -19.57 4.59 4.28
C GLU A 198 -20.28 3.37 3.71
N ILE A 199 -20.69 3.44 2.44
CA ILE A 199 -21.37 2.35 1.73
C ILE A 199 -20.42 1.17 1.56
N CYS A 200 -19.16 1.43 1.21
CA CYS A 200 -18.13 0.39 1.12
C CYS A 200 -17.94 -0.31 2.47
N TYR A 201 -17.81 0.46 3.55
CA TYR A 201 -17.57 -0.05 4.90
C TYR A 201 -18.73 -0.95 5.40
N SER A 202 -19.98 -0.47 5.33
CA SER A 202 -21.13 -1.25 5.75
C SER A 202 -21.27 -2.56 4.97
N THR A 203 -21.01 -2.51 3.65
CA THR A 203 -21.04 -3.71 2.81
C THR A 203 -19.90 -4.68 3.15
N GLN A 204 -18.72 -4.19 3.52
CA GLN A 204 -17.60 -5.05 3.96
C GLN A 204 -17.96 -5.81 5.23
N LEU A 205 -18.50 -5.10 6.26
CA LEU A 205 -18.93 -5.71 7.51
C LEU A 205 -20.00 -6.78 7.27
N GLN A 206 -21.02 -6.45 6.46
CA GLN A 206 -22.10 -7.38 6.13
C GLN A 206 -21.56 -8.64 5.45
N ARG A 207 -20.79 -8.49 4.35
CA ARG A 207 -20.27 -9.61 3.57
C ARG A 207 -19.36 -10.51 4.41
N MET A 208 -18.50 -9.93 5.23
CA MET A 208 -17.60 -10.68 6.09
C MET A 208 -18.37 -11.46 7.16
N LYS A 209 -19.36 -10.83 7.77
CA LYS A 209 -20.26 -11.47 8.76
C LYS A 209 -21.08 -12.61 8.16
N GLU A 210 -21.66 -12.40 6.98
CA GLU A 210 -22.47 -13.42 6.28
C GLU A 210 -21.63 -14.64 5.88
N SER A 211 -20.41 -14.44 5.38
CA SER A 211 -19.58 -15.54 4.89
C SER A 211 -18.77 -16.26 5.97
N THR A 212 -18.44 -15.60 7.08
CA THR A 212 -17.50 -16.12 8.07
C THR A 212 -18.00 -16.10 9.51
N GLY A 213 -19.03 -15.31 9.80
CA GLY A 213 -19.47 -14.98 11.16
C GLY A 213 -18.62 -13.91 11.84
N ILE A 214 -17.54 -13.40 11.21
CA ILE A 214 -16.65 -12.37 11.76
C ILE A 214 -17.12 -11.00 11.30
N GLU A 215 -17.17 -10.04 12.20
CA GLU A 215 -17.45 -8.64 11.88
C GLU A 215 -16.13 -7.90 11.64
N ALA A 216 -15.78 -7.69 10.36
CA ALA A 216 -14.58 -6.97 9.94
C ALA A 216 -14.79 -6.25 8.60
N ASP A 217 -14.11 -5.11 8.42
CA ASP A 217 -14.20 -4.29 7.20
C ASP A 217 -13.31 -4.84 6.07
N LEU A 218 -13.56 -6.10 5.71
CA LEU A 218 -12.82 -6.85 4.69
C LEU A 218 -13.79 -7.41 3.63
N CYS A 219 -13.55 -7.10 2.36
CA CYS A 219 -14.29 -7.66 1.21
C CYS A 219 -13.34 -8.23 0.16
N GLY A 220 -12.44 -7.41 -0.37
CA GLY A 220 -11.39 -7.85 -1.29
C GLY A 220 -11.81 -8.03 -2.75
N LEU A 221 -13.10 -8.05 -3.10
CA LEU A 221 -13.56 -8.36 -4.45
C LEU A 221 -12.97 -7.42 -5.52
N CYS A 222 -12.94 -6.10 -5.25
CA CYS A 222 -12.45 -5.11 -6.21
C CYS A 222 -10.98 -5.31 -6.60
N PHE A 223 -10.12 -5.77 -5.69
CA PHE A 223 -8.74 -6.10 -6.04
C PHE A 223 -8.60 -7.50 -6.64
N ALA A 224 -9.44 -8.45 -6.21
CA ALA A 224 -9.42 -9.80 -6.76
C ALA A 224 -9.77 -9.82 -8.26
N VAL A 225 -10.75 -9.02 -8.70
CA VAL A 225 -11.18 -8.96 -10.11
C VAL A 225 -10.32 -8.03 -10.98
N CYS A 226 -9.38 -7.29 -10.39
CA CYS A 226 -8.54 -6.35 -11.15
C CYS A 226 -7.73 -7.08 -12.24
N PRO A 227 -7.73 -6.62 -13.51
CA PRO A 227 -7.00 -7.28 -14.58
C PRO A 227 -5.50 -7.44 -14.31
N TYR A 228 -4.88 -6.47 -13.64
CA TYR A 228 -3.47 -6.57 -13.23
C TYR A 228 -3.26 -7.67 -12.18
N THR A 229 -4.19 -7.81 -11.24
CA THR A 229 -4.18 -8.92 -10.28
C THR A 229 -4.39 -10.26 -10.99
N GLN A 230 -5.35 -10.33 -11.92
CA GLN A 230 -5.61 -11.55 -12.69
C GLN A 230 -4.42 -11.95 -13.55
N LYS A 231 -3.72 -10.98 -14.15
CA LYS A 231 -2.47 -11.23 -14.88
C LYS A 231 -1.42 -11.87 -13.98
N TRP A 232 -1.24 -11.35 -12.78
CA TRP A 232 -0.29 -11.93 -11.81
C TRP A 232 -0.72 -13.33 -11.35
N LEU A 233 -2.00 -13.55 -11.05
CA LEU A 233 -2.51 -14.87 -10.64
C LEU A 233 -2.31 -15.95 -11.71
N ASN A 234 -2.38 -15.58 -12.98
CA ASN A 234 -2.23 -16.49 -14.12
C ASN A 234 -0.77 -16.63 -14.60
N ALA A 235 0.16 -15.83 -14.06
CA ALA A 235 1.58 -15.98 -14.38
C ALA A 235 2.14 -17.27 -13.74
N PRO A 236 3.07 -17.97 -14.41
CA PRO A 236 3.80 -19.08 -13.79
C PRO A 236 4.54 -18.61 -12.53
N GLU A 237 4.73 -19.52 -11.58
CA GLU A 237 5.49 -19.26 -10.34
C GLU A 237 6.98 -19.10 -10.58
#